data_7dfb41790bdf20865b0903e9e142c484
#
_entry.id   7dfb41790bdf20865b0903e9e142c484
#
_cell.length_a   1.000
_cell.length_b   1.000
_cell.length_c   1.000
_cell.angle_alpha   90.00
_cell.angle_beta   90.00
_cell.angle_gamma   90.00
#
_symmetry.space_group_name_H-M   'P 1'
#
loop_
_entity.id
_entity.type
_entity.pdbx_description
1 polymer ?
#
loop_
_entity_poly.entity_id
_entity_poly.type
_entity_poly.pdbx_seq_one_letter_code
_entity_poly.pdbx_strand_id
1 'polypeptide(L)'
;VSQLVCIVACRAAAKSFIIALYACCKAIIKPGSKIVLGSATRGQSKLIISEKIKNELMNMSPALRKEIRDIKDSANESIVYFNNGSTIKVFTANEFARGLRSTDAVREEFRQIDKNIDDSVISPFQTIRQAPFMIDPFYEGIECLKKDPKDIYISSSWLDDGHWMWNLVDQAYTDMLNNRTSVMLAFDESITLKHNIRTQRQMQQEKKKQDPITWQIEFLNLRVRNNSSAFFTYSMLSDAQTLRQVFYPRNHRDVKFNKKTKHFAPKQEGEIRVISCDIAFVEGKKNDNSIYSCIR
;
A
#
# COMPACT_ATOMS: atom_id res chain seq x y z
N VAL A 1 -13.13 -9.52 16.14
CA VAL A 1 -12.59 -8.17 15.94
C VAL A 1 -11.47 -8.26 14.92
N SER A 2 -11.50 -7.42 13.87
CA SER A 2 -10.51 -7.47 12.80
C SER A 2 -9.12 -7.08 13.30
N GLN A 3 -8.11 -7.89 13.00
CA GLN A 3 -6.70 -7.60 13.33
C GLN A 3 -6.00 -6.89 12.16
N LEU A 4 -6.33 -7.26 10.92
CA LEU A 4 -5.86 -6.61 9.72
C LEU A 4 -6.99 -5.77 9.08
N VAL A 5 -6.71 -4.50 8.81
CA VAL A 5 -7.62 -3.60 8.09
C VAL A 5 -6.85 -3.01 6.91
N CYS A 6 -7.31 -3.32 5.70
CA CYS A 6 -6.75 -2.80 4.47
C CYS A 6 -7.76 -1.88 3.78
N ILE A 7 -7.39 -0.63 3.54
CA ILE A 7 -8.24 0.37 2.91
C ILE A 7 -7.54 0.92 1.68
N VAL A 8 -8.14 0.69 0.51
CA VAL A 8 -7.69 1.31 -0.74
C VAL A 8 -8.76 2.31 -1.16
N ALA A 9 -8.44 3.60 -1.12
CA ALA A 9 -9.40 4.65 -1.36
C ALA A 9 -8.83 5.76 -2.25
N CYS A 10 -9.67 6.31 -3.09
CA CYS A 10 -9.32 7.34 -4.04
C CYS A 10 -8.72 8.59 -3.36
N ARG A 11 -8.14 9.45 -4.15
CA ARG A 11 -7.63 10.75 -3.69
C ARG A 11 -8.77 11.61 -3.13
N ALA A 12 -8.51 12.27 -2.00
CA ALA A 12 -9.46 13.09 -1.26
C ALA A 12 -10.66 12.35 -0.63
N ALA A 13 -10.59 11.02 -0.48
CA ALA A 13 -11.57 10.22 0.29
C ALA A 13 -11.41 10.36 1.81
N ALA A 14 -10.85 11.46 2.29
CA ALA A 14 -10.63 11.76 3.71
C ALA A 14 -9.80 10.71 4.48
N LYS A 15 -8.92 9.94 3.80
CA LYS A 15 -8.10 8.88 4.41
C LYS A 15 -7.40 9.30 5.70
N SER A 16 -6.62 10.37 5.65
CA SER A 16 -5.86 10.86 6.82
C SER A 16 -6.76 11.35 7.96
N PHE A 17 -7.95 11.90 7.64
CA PHE A 17 -8.93 12.29 8.65
C PHE A 17 -9.53 11.06 9.35
N ILE A 18 -9.88 10.01 8.60
CA ILE A 18 -10.40 8.74 9.15
C ILE A 18 -9.37 8.07 10.06
N ILE A 19 -8.09 8.07 9.66
CA ILE A 19 -6.99 7.57 10.50
C ILE A 19 -6.88 8.36 11.80
N ALA A 20 -6.90 9.69 11.73
CA ALA A 20 -6.82 10.57 12.89
C ALA A 20 -7.99 10.34 13.85
N LEU A 21 -9.20 10.25 13.31
CA LEU A 21 -10.41 9.96 14.08
C LEU A 21 -10.33 8.58 14.74
N TYR A 22 -9.97 7.53 13.99
CA TYR A 22 -9.78 6.19 14.53
C TYR A 22 -8.76 6.20 15.67
N ALA A 23 -7.60 6.82 15.46
CA ALA A 23 -6.53 6.86 16.46
C ALA A 23 -6.98 7.57 17.76
N CYS A 24 -7.68 8.70 17.64
CA CYS A 24 -8.24 9.41 18.79
C CYS A 24 -9.30 8.59 19.53
N CYS A 25 -10.26 8.02 18.81
CA CYS A 25 -11.30 7.16 19.41
C CYS A 25 -10.69 5.94 20.12
N LYS A 26 -9.73 5.27 19.46
CA LYS A 26 -9.04 4.12 20.04
C LYS A 26 -8.26 4.52 21.30
N ALA A 27 -7.55 5.65 21.27
CA ALA A 27 -6.77 6.15 22.40
C ALA A 27 -7.67 6.44 23.63
N ILE A 28 -8.88 6.97 23.41
CA ILE A 28 -9.83 7.27 24.49
C ILE A 28 -10.48 5.99 25.03
N ILE A 29 -11.03 5.15 24.13
CA ILE A 29 -11.81 3.97 24.52
C ILE A 29 -10.95 2.87 25.13
N LYS A 30 -9.68 2.77 24.73
CA LYS A 30 -8.74 1.76 25.21
C LYS A 30 -7.58 2.42 25.94
N PRO A 31 -7.69 2.67 27.26
CA PRO A 31 -6.66 3.35 28.05
C PRO A 31 -5.28 2.71 27.94
N GLY A 32 -4.22 3.52 27.89
CA GLY A 32 -2.84 3.06 27.74
C GLY A 32 -2.53 2.48 26.36
N SER A 33 -3.34 2.74 25.31
CA SER A 33 -3.03 2.36 23.93
C SER A 33 -1.82 3.12 23.41
N LYS A 34 -0.98 2.44 22.64
CA LYS A 34 0.14 3.03 21.92
C LYS A 34 -0.10 2.87 20.42
N ILE A 35 -0.54 3.94 19.79
CA ILE A 35 -0.88 3.96 18.38
C ILE A 35 0.27 4.62 17.63
N VAL A 36 0.80 3.96 16.60
CA VAL A 36 1.85 4.52 15.75
C VAL A 36 1.32 4.76 14.34
N LEU A 37 1.65 5.92 13.79
CA LEU A 37 1.23 6.35 12.46
C LEU A 37 2.48 6.54 11.61
N GLY A 38 2.66 5.70 10.59
CA GLY A 38 3.82 5.70 9.72
C GLY A 38 3.48 5.94 8.27
N SER A 39 4.36 6.63 7.56
CA SER A 39 4.36 6.73 6.11
C SER A 39 5.80 6.73 5.60
N ALA A 40 5.97 6.65 4.27
CA ALA A 40 7.29 6.69 3.65
C ALA A 40 8.04 8.00 3.97
N THR A 41 7.33 9.11 4.14
CA THR A 41 7.92 10.40 4.48
C THR A 41 7.37 10.95 5.79
N ARG A 42 8.24 11.55 6.59
CA ARG A 42 7.85 12.17 7.87
C ARG A 42 6.83 13.31 7.69
N GLY A 43 6.96 14.09 6.62
CA GLY A 43 6.06 15.20 6.35
C GLY A 43 4.61 14.77 6.26
N GLN A 44 4.34 13.69 5.55
CA GLN A 44 2.99 13.13 5.41
C GLN A 44 2.40 12.71 6.76
N SER A 45 3.13 11.86 7.50
CA SER A 45 2.64 11.40 8.80
C SER A 45 2.45 12.52 9.82
N LYS A 46 3.33 13.54 9.80
CA LYS A 46 3.23 14.69 10.69
C LYS A 46 1.94 15.48 10.49
N LEU A 47 1.48 15.63 9.23
CA LEU A 47 0.23 16.32 8.91
C LEU A 47 -1.00 15.69 9.59
N ILE A 48 -0.96 14.40 9.90
CA ILE A 48 -2.06 13.76 10.64
C ILE A 48 -2.20 14.38 12.03
N ILE A 49 -1.09 14.63 12.74
CA ILE A 49 -1.16 15.25 14.06
C ILE A 49 -1.42 16.74 13.95
N SER A 50 -0.64 17.48 13.16
CA SER A 50 -0.72 18.94 13.11
C SER A 50 -2.04 19.42 12.49
N GLU A 51 -2.44 18.86 11.36
CA GLU A 51 -3.64 19.31 10.66
C GLU A 51 -4.89 18.59 11.14
N LYS A 52 -4.87 17.24 11.14
CA LYS A 52 -6.12 16.49 11.39
C LYS A 52 -6.48 16.43 12.86
N ILE A 53 -5.53 16.16 13.77
CA ILE A 53 -5.86 16.09 15.20
C ILE A 53 -5.93 17.50 15.79
N LYS A 54 -4.85 18.28 15.68
CA LYS A 54 -4.73 19.57 16.36
C LYS A 54 -5.66 20.63 15.76
N ASN A 55 -5.61 20.83 14.45
CA ASN A 55 -6.34 21.92 13.79
C ASN A 55 -7.80 21.56 13.47
N GLU A 56 -8.11 20.32 13.13
CA GLU A 56 -9.48 19.93 12.76
C GLU A 56 -10.21 19.28 13.94
N LEU A 57 -9.83 18.08 14.40
CA LEU A 57 -10.60 17.29 15.37
C LEU A 57 -10.73 17.97 16.73
N MET A 58 -9.67 18.59 17.25
CA MET A 58 -9.74 19.30 18.55
C MET A 58 -10.62 20.56 18.48
N ASN A 59 -10.70 21.21 17.31
CA ASN A 59 -11.60 22.35 17.12
C ASN A 59 -13.05 21.92 16.95
N MET A 60 -13.29 20.76 16.35
CA MET A 60 -14.63 20.19 16.18
C MET A 60 -15.19 19.53 17.46
N SER A 61 -14.30 19.07 18.37
CA SER A 61 -14.70 18.31 19.55
C SER A 61 -14.06 18.85 20.84
N PRO A 62 -14.79 19.67 21.62
CA PRO A 62 -14.34 20.10 22.95
C PRO A 62 -14.09 18.91 23.90
N ALA A 63 -14.82 17.79 23.73
CA ALA A 63 -14.61 16.58 24.50
C ALA A 63 -13.23 15.96 24.22
N LEU A 64 -12.86 15.81 22.95
CA LEU A 64 -11.52 15.33 22.59
C LEU A 64 -10.42 16.22 23.16
N ARG A 65 -10.62 17.54 23.11
CA ARG A 65 -9.63 18.49 23.67
C ARG A 65 -9.37 18.27 25.16
N LYS A 66 -10.40 17.90 25.93
CA LYS A 66 -10.26 17.59 27.36
C LYS A 66 -9.53 16.27 27.62
N GLU A 67 -9.62 15.32 26.72
CA GLU A 67 -8.93 14.03 26.84
C GLU A 67 -7.43 14.12 26.50
N ILE A 68 -7.02 15.11 25.71
CA ILE A 68 -5.63 15.31 25.32
C ILE A 68 -4.92 16.11 26.41
N ARG A 69 -3.86 15.50 26.99
CA ARG A 69 -3.02 16.12 28.01
C ARG A 69 -2.00 17.09 27.40
N ASP A 70 -1.34 16.65 26.32
CA ASP A 70 -0.25 17.42 25.70
C ASP A 70 -0.03 16.96 24.25
N ILE A 71 0.48 17.86 23.42
CA ILE A 71 0.90 17.58 22.04
C ILE A 71 2.32 18.11 21.84
N LYS A 72 3.29 17.21 21.69
CA LYS A 72 4.62 17.55 21.20
C LYS A 72 4.62 17.48 19.68
N ASP A 73 4.90 18.58 19.05
CA ASP A 73 4.99 18.67 17.58
C ASP A 73 6.23 19.47 17.19
N SER A 74 7.37 18.78 17.19
CA SER A 74 8.68 19.32 16.83
C SER A 74 9.22 18.77 15.51
N ALA A 75 10.38 19.27 15.10
CA ALA A 75 11.07 18.73 13.92
C ALA A 75 11.42 17.23 14.07
N ASN A 76 11.72 16.77 15.28
CA ASN A 76 12.21 15.41 15.53
C ASN A 76 11.15 14.47 16.14
N GLU A 77 10.09 15.00 16.73
CA GLU A 77 9.09 14.20 17.42
C GLU A 77 7.70 14.81 17.27
N SER A 78 6.71 13.96 16.94
CA SER A 78 5.31 14.35 16.91
C SER A 78 4.52 13.28 17.67
N ILE A 79 4.01 13.66 18.86
CA ILE A 79 3.29 12.76 19.77
C ILE A 79 2.11 13.50 20.39
N VAL A 80 0.97 12.83 20.46
CA VAL A 80 -0.19 13.23 21.25
C VAL A 80 -0.24 12.37 22.51
N TYR A 81 -0.33 12.98 23.67
CA TYR A 81 -0.48 12.33 24.96
C TYR A 81 -1.89 12.51 25.50
N PHE A 82 -2.52 11.43 25.91
CA PHE A 82 -3.85 11.43 26.51
C PHE A 82 -3.78 11.32 28.03
N ASN A 83 -4.79 11.82 28.74
CA ASN A 83 -4.89 11.75 30.21
C ASN A 83 -4.91 10.31 30.73
N ASN A 84 -5.48 9.37 29.96
CA ASN A 84 -5.56 7.95 30.29
C ASN A 84 -4.28 7.14 29.98
N GLY A 85 -3.15 7.81 29.71
CA GLY A 85 -1.88 7.17 29.40
C GLY A 85 -1.72 6.65 27.97
N SER A 86 -2.72 6.83 27.12
CA SER A 86 -2.61 6.51 25.69
C SER A 86 -1.72 7.51 24.96
N THR A 87 -1.13 7.07 23.85
CA THR A 87 -0.29 7.93 23.01
C THR A 87 -0.54 7.65 21.53
N ILE A 88 -0.49 8.70 20.70
CA ILE A 88 -0.42 8.61 19.26
C ILE A 88 0.93 9.19 18.82
N LYS A 89 1.77 8.38 18.19
CA LYS A 89 3.12 8.78 17.78
C LYS A 89 3.29 8.62 16.28
N VAL A 90 3.89 9.62 15.64
CA VAL A 90 4.28 9.57 14.22
C VAL A 90 5.69 9.00 14.07
N PHE A 91 5.91 8.19 13.05
CA PHE A 91 7.23 7.71 12.65
C PHE A 91 7.40 7.73 11.14
N THR A 92 8.65 7.68 10.69
CA THR A 92 8.99 7.46 9.28
C THR A 92 9.28 5.98 9.07
N ALA A 93 8.74 5.40 8.00
CA ALA A 93 8.93 3.98 7.66
C ALA A 93 10.36 3.75 7.11
N ASN A 94 11.32 3.62 8.02
CA ASN A 94 12.72 3.34 7.72
C ASN A 94 13.38 2.58 8.88
N GLU A 95 14.63 2.18 8.71
CA GLU A 95 15.41 1.42 9.71
C GLU A 95 15.52 2.11 11.08
N PHE A 96 15.50 3.43 11.14
CA PHE A 96 15.58 4.19 12.41
C PHE A 96 14.33 4.07 13.28
N ALA A 97 13.23 3.53 12.74
CA ALA A 97 12.04 3.26 13.51
C ALA A 97 12.15 2.00 14.40
N ARG A 98 13.21 1.21 14.25
CA ARG A 98 13.44 0.01 15.07
C ARG A 98 13.33 0.31 16.57
N GLY A 99 12.70 -0.60 17.32
CA GLY A 99 12.53 -0.44 18.76
C GLY A 99 11.24 0.24 19.21
N LEU A 100 10.44 0.79 18.30
CA LEU A 100 9.09 1.23 18.65
C LEU A 100 8.25 0.02 19.11
N ARG A 101 7.26 0.31 19.96
CA ARG A 101 6.27 -0.68 20.40
C ARG A 101 4.89 -0.07 20.34
N SER A 102 3.94 -0.80 19.78
CA SER A 102 2.58 -0.31 19.59
C SER A 102 1.54 -1.38 19.85
N THR A 103 0.34 -0.94 20.18
CA THR A 103 -0.88 -1.75 20.15
C THR A 103 -1.51 -1.74 18.77
N ASP A 104 -1.35 -0.63 18.05
CA ASP A 104 -1.91 -0.45 16.72
C ASP A 104 -0.87 0.24 15.84
N ALA A 105 -0.65 -0.27 14.64
CA ALA A 105 0.26 0.29 13.66
C ALA A 105 -0.51 0.66 12.38
N VAL A 106 -0.49 1.92 12.03
CA VAL A 106 -1.10 2.44 10.81
C VAL A 106 -0.02 2.77 9.80
N ARG A 107 -0.16 2.26 8.58
CA ARG A 107 0.72 2.55 7.45
C ARG A 107 -0.07 3.41 6.46
N GLU A 108 0.19 4.71 6.50
CA GLU A 108 -0.39 5.65 5.55
C GLU A 108 0.41 5.65 4.25
N GLU A 109 -0.30 5.67 3.12
CA GLU A 109 0.26 5.54 1.78
C GLU A 109 1.23 4.34 1.68
N PHE A 110 0.77 3.17 2.18
CA PHE A 110 1.62 1.97 2.28
C PHE A 110 2.17 1.50 0.93
N ARG A 111 1.57 1.91 -0.18
CA ARG A 111 2.12 1.71 -1.53
C ARG A 111 3.52 2.30 -1.72
N GLN A 112 3.91 3.27 -0.90
CA GLN A 112 5.23 3.92 -0.95
C GLN A 112 6.22 3.35 0.07
N ILE A 113 5.77 2.45 0.95
CA ILE A 113 6.61 1.82 1.96
C ILE A 113 7.30 0.61 1.34
N ASP A 114 8.61 0.49 1.58
CA ASP A 114 9.36 -0.70 1.16
C ASP A 114 8.87 -1.94 1.93
N LYS A 115 8.65 -3.05 1.23
CA LYS A 115 8.16 -4.31 1.82
C LYS A 115 9.09 -4.84 2.91
N ASN A 116 10.41 -4.73 2.72
CA ASN A 116 11.36 -5.21 3.72
C ASN A 116 11.30 -4.37 4.99
N ILE A 117 11.06 -3.06 4.88
CA ILE A 117 10.85 -2.17 6.04
C ILE A 117 9.56 -2.53 6.76
N ASP A 118 8.48 -2.79 6.03
CA ASP A 118 7.23 -3.23 6.65
C ASP A 118 7.42 -4.52 7.45
N ASP A 119 8.04 -5.55 6.84
CA ASP A 119 8.21 -6.87 7.46
C ASP A 119 9.22 -6.87 8.61
N SER A 120 10.36 -6.18 8.44
CA SER A 120 11.48 -6.28 9.39
C SER A 120 11.48 -5.23 10.48
N VAL A 121 10.82 -4.10 10.27
CA VAL A 121 10.81 -2.97 11.19
C VAL A 121 9.44 -2.72 11.79
N ILE A 122 8.38 -2.56 10.94
CA ILE A 122 7.07 -2.09 11.40
C ILE A 122 6.24 -3.23 11.99
N SER A 123 6.14 -4.37 11.31
CA SER A 123 5.35 -5.51 11.80
C SER A 123 5.76 -5.98 13.20
N PRO A 124 7.07 -5.98 13.58
CA PRO A 124 7.49 -6.31 14.93
C PRO A 124 7.13 -5.29 16.03
N PHE A 125 6.52 -4.12 15.70
CA PHE A 125 6.12 -3.13 16.71
C PHE A 125 5.02 -3.64 17.61
N GLN A 126 4.20 -4.53 17.13
CA GLN A 126 2.99 -4.95 17.81
C GLN A 126 3.32 -5.66 19.12
N THR A 127 2.81 -5.12 20.19
CA THR A 127 2.87 -5.71 21.54
C THR A 127 1.54 -5.51 22.24
N ILE A 128 1.05 -6.56 22.88
CA ILE A 128 -0.08 -6.43 23.80
C ILE A 128 0.43 -5.76 25.05
N ARG A 129 -0.04 -4.54 25.32
CA ARG A 129 0.20 -3.86 26.59
C ARG A 129 -1.12 -3.76 27.34
N GLN A 130 -1.15 -4.34 28.53
CA GLN A 130 -2.21 -4.07 29.48
C GLN A 130 -1.94 -2.73 30.16
N ALA A 131 -2.98 -1.95 30.36
CA ALA A 131 -2.89 -0.77 31.23
C ALA A 131 -2.64 -1.23 32.69
N PRO A 132 -1.87 -0.47 33.51
CA PRO A 132 -1.55 -0.89 34.88
C PRO A 132 -2.77 -1.27 35.72
N PHE A 133 -3.90 -0.57 35.57
CA PHE A 133 -5.13 -0.87 36.34
C PHE A 133 -5.73 -2.24 35.99
N MET A 134 -5.42 -2.83 34.80
CA MET A 134 -5.92 -4.15 34.41
C MET A 134 -5.20 -5.31 35.13
N ILE A 135 -4.19 -5.01 35.96
CA ILE A 135 -3.56 -5.98 36.87
C ILE A 135 -4.50 -6.28 38.06
N ASP A 136 -5.41 -5.35 38.37
CA ASP A 136 -6.41 -5.54 39.41
C ASP A 136 -7.39 -6.65 39.00
N PRO A 137 -7.62 -7.67 39.85
CA PRO A 137 -8.57 -8.77 39.60
C PRO A 137 -9.97 -8.31 39.28
N PHE A 138 -10.39 -7.12 39.72
CA PHE A 138 -11.69 -6.53 39.35
C PHE A 138 -11.89 -6.38 37.85
N TYR A 139 -10.82 -6.14 37.09
CA TYR A 139 -10.86 -5.96 35.62
C TYR A 139 -10.57 -7.25 34.84
N GLU A 140 -10.25 -8.33 35.56
CA GLU A 140 -10.00 -9.64 34.96
C GLU A 140 -11.26 -10.15 34.25
N GLY A 141 -11.12 -10.59 33.00
CA GLY A 141 -12.25 -11.13 32.22
C GLY A 141 -13.11 -10.09 31.50
N ILE A 142 -12.88 -8.78 31.70
CA ILE A 142 -13.63 -7.75 30.96
C ILE A 142 -13.14 -7.68 29.51
N GLU A 143 -13.84 -8.38 28.61
CA GLU A 143 -13.47 -8.52 27.19
C GLU A 143 -13.32 -7.16 26.46
N CYS A 144 -14.19 -6.18 26.78
CA CYS A 144 -14.12 -4.87 26.12
C CYS A 144 -12.84 -4.09 26.43
N LEU A 145 -12.12 -4.43 27.50
CA LEU A 145 -10.84 -3.81 27.86
C LEU A 145 -9.64 -4.51 27.21
N LYS A 146 -9.79 -5.73 26.71
CA LYS A 146 -8.72 -6.44 26.02
C LYS A 146 -8.31 -5.67 24.77
N LYS A 147 -7.00 -5.59 24.58
CA LYS A 147 -6.39 -4.87 23.45
C LYS A 147 -5.90 -5.87 22.42
N ASP A 148 -6.64 -6.00 21.33
CA ASP A 148 -6.15 -6.74 20.17
C ASP A 148 -5.28 -5.81 19.33
N PRO A 149 -4.04 -6.20 19.04
CA PRO A 149 -3.19 -5.44 18.13
C PRO A 149 -3.84 -5.33 16.77
N LYS A 150 -3.67 -4.17 16.12
CA LYS A 150 -4.22 -3.94 14.77
C LYS A 150 -3.16 -3.45 13.81
N ASP A 151 -3.16 -4.07 12.64
CA ASP A 151 -2.47 -3.60 11.46
C ASP A 151 -3.44 -2.90 10.53
N ILE A 152 -3.19 -1.64 10.26
CA ILE A 152 -4.03 -0.83 9.38
C ILE A 152 -3.17 -0.33 8.23
N TYR A 153 -3.54 -0.74 7.03
CA TYR A 153 -2.93 -0.31 5.78
C TYR A 153 -3.93 0.57 5.03
N ILE A 154 -3.52 1.79 4.70
CA ILE A 154 -4.38 2.71 3.97
C ILE A 154 -3.60 3.43 2.88
N SER A 155 -4.12 3.43 1.65
CA SER A 155 -3.49 4.07 0.49
C SER A 155 -4.51 4.32 -0.61
N SER A 156 -4.10 5.05 -1.65
CA SER A 156 -4.74 4.97 -2.95
C SER A 156 -4.24 3.73 -3.71
N SER A 157 -4.87 3.42 -4.83
CA SER A 157 -4.45 2.37 -5.76
C SER A 157 -3.05 2.63 -6.34
N TRP A 158 -2.46 1.63 -6.97
CA TRP A 158 -1.16 1.68 -7.61
C TRP A 158 -1.13 0.85 -8.90
N LEU A 159 -0.04 0.96 -9.65
CA LEU A 159 0.22 0.06 -10.77
C LEU A 159 0.39 -1.39 -10.29
N ASP A 160 -0.20 -2.32 -11.03
CA ASP A 160 -0.04 -3.76 -10.80
C ASP A 160 1.10 -4.30 -11.69
N ASP A 161 2.30 -3.98 -11.28
CA ASP A 161 3.58 -4.39 -11.88
C ASP A 161 4.33 -5.40 -11.00
N GLY A 162 3.60 -6.18 -10.21
CA GLY A 162 4.17 -7.08 -9.19
C GLY A 162 4.38 -6.41 -7.83
N HIS A 163 3.83 -5.22 -7.63
CA HIS A 163 3.95 -4.49 -6.37
C HIS A 163 3.30 -5.26 -5.21
N TRP A 164 4.00 -5.37 -4.07
CA TRP A 164 3.59 -6.14 -2.90
C TRP A 164 2.23 -5.73 -2.30
N MET A 165 1.84 -4.50 -2.51
CA MET A 165 0.54 -3.97 -2.09
C MET A 165 -0.62 -4.88 -2.54
N TRP A 166 -0.57 -5.37 -3.78
CA TRP A 166 -1.66 -6.15 -4.36
C TRP A 166 -1.77 -7.54 -3.74
N ASN A 167 -0.63 -8.14 -3.37
CA ASN A 167 -0.63 -9.42 -2.64
C ASN A 167 -1.31 -9.25 -1.26
N LEU A 168 -1.04 -8.15 -0.56
CA LEU A 168 -1.68 -7.84 0.71
C LEU A 168 -3.20 -7.60 0.55
N VAL A 169 -3.60 -6.85 -0.48
CA VAL A 169 -5.01 -6.58 -0.80
C VAL A 169 -5.76 -7.88 -1.10
N ASP A 170 -5.19 -8.72 -1.96
CA ASP A 170 -5.78 -10.00 -2.36
C ASP A 170 -5.89 -10.95 -1.15
N GLN A 171 -4.86 -11.00 -0.29
CA GLN A 171 -4.90 -11.77 0.95
C GLN A 171 -5.98 -11.26 1.90
N ALA A 172 -6.01 -9.94 2.17
CA ALA A 172 -6.98 -9.35 3.08
C ALA A 172 -8.43 -9.58 2.61
N TYR A 173 -8.66 -9.49 1.30
CA TYR A 173 -9.96 -9.77 0.69
C TYR A 173 -10.35 -11.25 0.83
N THR A 174 -9.44 -12.16 0.52
CA THR A 174 -9.66 -13.61 0.66
C THR A 174 -9.94 -13.99 2.12
N ASP A 175 -9.18 -13.44 3.05
CA ASP A 175 -9.38 -13.69 4.48
C ASP A 175 -10.72 -13.14 4.98
N MET A 176 -11.13 -11.97 4.49
CA MET A 176 -12.45 -11.39 4.80
C MET A 176 -13.59 -12.29 4.31
N LEU A 177 -13.51 -12.82 3.08
CA LEU A 177 -14.50 -13.74 2.53
C LEU A 177 -14.57 -15.07 3.32
N ASN A 178 -13.45 -15.50 3.89
CA ASN A 178 -13.37 -16.71 4.73
C ASN A 178 -13.69 -16.45 6.21
N ASN A 179 -14.31 -15.31 6.55
CA ASN A 179 -14.64 -14.91 7.92
C ASN A 179 -13.44 -14.89 8.89
N ARG A 180 -12.24 -14.64 8.38
CA ARG A 180 -11.05 -14.42 9.21
C ARG A 180 -11.03 -12.98 9.74
N THR A 181 -10.06 -12.69 10.60
CA THR A 181 -9.93 -11.41 11.29
C THR A 181 -9.36 -10.29 10.40
N SER A 182 -9.77 -10.26 9.13
CA SER A 182 -9.36 -9.26 8.15
C SER A 182 -10.56 -8.50 7.59
N VAL A 183 -10.33 -7.23 7.23
CA VAL A 183 -11.31 -6.39 6.53
C VAL A 183 -10.60 -5.69 5.37
N MET A 184 -11.18 -5.81 4.17
CA MET A 184 -10.76 -5.06 2.99
C MET A 184 -11.86 -4.11 2.55
N LEU A 185 -11.53 -2.82 2.39
CA LEU A 185 -12.43 -1.77 1.92
C LEU A 185 -11.82 -1.08 0.71
N ALA A 186 -12.62 -0.85 -0.33
CA ALA A 186 -12.23 -0.09 -1.52
C ALA A 186 -13.26 1.00 -1.82
N PHE A 187 -12.79 2.21 -2.13
CA PHE A 187 -13.63 3.37 -2.41
C PHE A 187 -13.09 4.15 -3.61
N ASP A 188 -13.91 4.34 -4.61
CA ASP A 188 -13.66 5.20 -5.76
C ASP A 188 -14.13 6.65 -5.50
N GLU A 189 -14.07 7.51 -6.55
CA GLU A 189 -14.43 8.91 -6.44
C GLU A 189 -15.92 9.15 -6.13
N SER A 190 -16.78 8.16 -6.37
CA SER A 190 -18.22 8.29 -6.11
C SER A 190 -18.53 8.62 -4.65
N ILE A 191 -17.69 8.10 -3.72
CA ILE A 191 -17.82 8.41 -2.29
C ILE A 191 -17.60 9.90 -2.00
N THR A 192 -16.68 10.55 -2.71
CA THR A 192 -16.38 11.96 -2.52
C THR A 192 -17.52 12.86 -3.01
N LEU A 193 -18.15 12.44 -4.10
CA LEU A 193 -19.34 13.12 -4.65
C LEU A 193 -20.57 12.90 -3.75
N LYS A 194 -20.81 11.66 -3.34
CA LYS A 194 -21.94 11.29 -2.48
C LYS A 194 -21.96 12.07 -1.16
N HIS A 195 -20.78 12.30 -0.57
CA HIS A 195 -20.63 12.99 0.70
C HIS A 195 -20.29 14.49 0.56
N ASN A 196 -20.40 15.06 -0.64
CA ASN A 196 -20.12 16.47 -0.94
C ASN A 196 -18.70 16.93 -0.52
N ILE A 197 -17.73 15.99 -0.48
CA ILE A 197 -16.33 16.32 -0.25
C ILE A 197 -15.76 17.03 -1.48
N ARG A 198 -16.25 16.65 -2.68
CA ARG A 198 -15.99 17.31 -3.96
C ARG A 198 -17.26 17.49 -4.75
N THR A 199 -17.27 18.52 -5.58
CA THR A 199 -18.38 18.76 -6.52
C THR A 199 -18.12 18.08 -7.86
N GLN A 200 -19.16 17.76 -8.61
CA GLN A 200 -19.06 17.23 -9.98
C GLN A 200 -18.19 18.13 -10.88
N ARG A 201 -18.30 19.45 -10.74
CA ARG A 201 -17.50 20.41 -11.50
C ARG A 201 -16.00 20.29 -11.19
N GLN A 202 -15.63 20.15 -9.91
CA GLN A 202 -14.23 19.94 -9.51
C GLN A 202 -13.69 18.64 -10.07
N MET A 203 -14.47 17.55 -10.03
CA MET A 203 -14.06 16.25 -10.58
C MET A 203 -13.83 16.32 -12.09
N GLN A 204 -14.69 17.00 -12.83
CA GLN A 204 -14.50 17.20 -14.27
C GLN A 204 -13.27 18.05 -14.60
N GLN A 205 -12.96 19.05 -13.79
CA GLN A 205 -11.75 19.86 -13.94
C GLN A 205 -10.49 19.03 -13.68
N GLU A 206 -10.49 18.22 -12.62
CA GLU A 206 -9.35 17.33 -12.32
C GLU A 206 -9.14 16.28 -13.42
N LYS A 207 -10.21 15.68 -13.93
CA LYS A 207 -10.14 14.70 -15.03
C LYS A 207 -9.48 15.29 -16.28
N LYS A 208 -9.71 16.56 -16.59
CA LYS A 208 -9.08 17.24 -17.74
C LYS A 208 -7.58 17.50 -17.55
N LYS A 209 -7.10 17.60 -16.30
CA LYS A 209 -5.72 17.90 -15.97
C LYS A 209 -4.84 16.66 -15.85
N GLN A 210 -5.43 15.52 -15.50
CA GLN A 210 -4.72 14.28 -15.25
C GLN A 210 -4.59 13.46 -16.52
N ASP A 211 -3.49 12.75 -16.66
CA ASP A 211 -3.37 11.70 -17.67
C ASP A 211 -4.33 10.55 -17.34
N PRO A 212 -4.73 9.75 -18.35
CA PRO A 212 -5.73 8.70 -18.18
C PRO A 212 -5.38 7.65 -17.12
N ILE A 213 -4.10 7.32 -16.96
CA ILE A 213 -3.66 6.31 -15.97
C ILE A 213 -3.67 6.87 -14.56
N THR A 214 -3.11 8.06 -14.37
CA THR A 214 -3.19 8.74 -13.06
C THR A 214 -4.65 8.93 -12.66
N TRP A 215 -5.54 9.25 -13.60
CA TRP A 215 -6.98 9.30 -13.31
C TRP A 215 -7.54 7.96 -12.82
N GLN A 216 -7.22 6.87 -13.51
CA GLN A 216 -7.68 5.52 -13.13
C GLN A 216 -7.16 5.11 -11.75
N ILE A 217 -5.91 5.38 -11.45
CA ILE A 217 -5.28 5.02 -10.17
C ILE A 217 -5.77 5.90 -9.02
N GLU A 218 -5.67 7.23 -9.17
CA GLU A 218 -5.87 8.15 -8.06
C GLU A 218 -7.33 8.49 -7.78
N PHE A 219 -8.21 8.42 -8.79
CA PHE A 219 -9.62 8.81 -8.68
C PHE A 219 -10.57 7.64 -8.82
N LEU A 220 -10.45 6.82 -9.86
CA LEU A 220 -11.28 5.62 -10.01
C LEU A 220 -10.81 4.48 -9.10
N ASN A 221 -9.64 4.62 -8.48
CA ASN A 221 -9.07 3.65 -7.56
C ASN A 221 -8.92 2.24 -8.18
N LEU A 222 -8.63 2.20 -9.48
CA LEU A 222 -8.51 0.96 -10.23
C LEU A 222 -7.12 0.34 -10.09
N ARG A 223 -7.07 -0.98 -10.08
CA ARG A 223 -5.85 -1.77 -10.22
C ARG A 223 -5.47 -1.78 -11.71
N VAL A 224 -4.47 -1.00 -12.08
CA VAL A 224 -4.06 -0.82 -13.47
C VAL A 224 -2.82 -1.65 -13.76
N ARG A 225 -2.94 -2.61 -14.69
CA ARG A 225 -1.84 -3.51 -15.09
C ARG A 225 -0.94 -2.94 -16.18
N ASN A 226 -1.42 -1.95 -16.93
CA ASN A 226 -0.69 -1.39 -18.04
C ASN A 226 -0.03 -0.07 -17.64
N ASN A 227 1.29 -0.01 -17.81
CA ASN A 227 2.01 1.25 -17.78
C ASN A 227 1.88 1.91 -19.16
N SER A 228 1.14 3.04 -19.29
CA SER A 228 1.02 3.77 -20.56
C SER A 228 2.29 4.52 -20.94
N SER A 229 3.25 4.64 -20.01
CA SER A 229 4.59 5.10 -20.34
C SER A 229 5.43 4.00 -21.01
N ALA A 230 4.97 2.74 -20.98
CA ALA A 230 5.58 1.69 -21.78
C ALA A 230 5.35 1.97 -23.25
N PHE A 231 6.42 2.03 -24.03
CA PHE A 231 6.38 2.20 -25.49
C PHE A 231 5.49 1.12 -26.14
N PHE A 232 5.47 -0.09 -25.59
CA PHE A 232 4.58 -1.17 -25.96
C PHE A 232 3.61 -1.50 -24.84
N THR A 233 2.31 -1.40 -25.09
CA THR A 233 1.29 -1.88 -24.13
C THR A 233 1.17 -3.41 -24.22
N TYR A 234 0.66 -4.04 -23.15
CA TYR A 234 0.42 -5.48 -23.14
C TYR A 234 -0.52 -5.92 -24.27
N SER A 235 -1.54 -5.13 -24.61
CA SER A 235 -2.42 -5.41 -25.76
C SER A 235 -1.67 -5.39 -27.08
N MET A 236 -0.81 -4.39 -27.30
CA MET A 236 0.01 -4.34 -28.53
C MET A 236 0.93 -5.57 -28.65
N LEU A 237 1.54 -5.99 -27.55
CA LEU A 237 2.38 -7.20 -27.52
C LEU A 237 1.55 -8.48 -27.74
N SER A 238 0.39 -8.57 -27.11
CA SER A 238 -0.52 -9.70 -27.24
C SER A 238 -1.09 -9.81 -28.68
N ASP A 239 -1.50 -8.70 -29.27
CA ASP A 239 -2.03 -8.65 -30.63
C ASP A 239 -0.94 -8.96 -31.68
N ALA A 240 0.32 -8.59 -31.36
CA ALA A 240 1.47 -8.94 -32.21
C ALA A 240 1.92 -10.40 -32.06
N GLN A 241 1.42 -11.13 -31.07
CA GLN A 241 1.74 -12.52 -30.81
C GLN A 241 1.02 -13.46 -31.81
N THR A 242 1.49 -13.49 -33.03
CA THR A 242 0.93 -14.31 -34.12
C THR A 242 1.50 -15.73 -34.18
N LEU A 243 2.63 -15.96 -33.53
CA LEU A 243 3.30 -17.25 -33.51
C LEU A 243 2.71 -18.13 -32.41
N ARG A 244 2.10 -19.25 -32.80
CA ARG A 244 1.51 -20.23 -31.84
C ARG A 244 2.53 -21.14 -31.17
N GLN A 245 3.76 -21.18 -31.66
CA GLN A 245 4.83 -22.01 -31.13
C GLN A 245 6.12 -21.21 -31.05
N VAL A 246 6.81 -21.32 -29.91
CA VAL A 246 8.14 -20.77 -29.74
C VAL A 246 9.11 -21.53 -30.66
N PHE A 247 9.92 -20.79 -31.39
CA PHE A 247 11.05 -21.35 -32.11
C PHE A 247 12.12 -21.81 -31.10
N TYR A 248 12.13 -23.10 -30.78
CA TYR A 248 13.08 -23.66 -29.84
C TYR A 248 13.78 -24.87 -30.46
N PRO A 249 15.02 -24.74 -30.90
CA PRO A 249 15.81 -25.90 -31.31
C PRO A 249 16.08 -26.79 -30.10
N ARG A 250 15.73 -28.08 -30.19
CA ARG A 250 15.85 -29.02 -29.07
C ARG A 250 17.27 -29.20 -28.56
N ASN A 251 18.25 -29.05 -29.44
CA ASN A 251 19.66 -29.10 -29.12
C ASN A 251 20.55 -28.48 -30.20
N HIS A 252 21.80 -28.24 -29.89
CA HIS A 252 22.79 -27.64 -30.82
C HIS A 252 22.99 -28.45 -32.11
N ARG A 253 22.82 -29.77 -32.05
CA ARG A 253 22.92 -30.65 -33.21
C ARG A 253 21.82 -30.43 -34.22
N ASP A 254 20.59 -30.23 -33.75
CA ASP A 254 19.42 -29.95 -34.61
C ASP A 254 19.60 -28.66 -35.37
N VAL A 255 20.24 -27.65 -34.78
CA VAL A 255 20.59 -26.38 -35.41
C VAL A 255 21.63 -26.55 -36.48
N LYS A 256 22.70 -27.33 -36.24
CA LYS A 256 23.90 -27.38 -37.07
C LYS A 256 23.83 -28.39 -38.18
N PHE A 257 23.13 -29.52 -38.00
CA PHE A 257 23.21 -30.66 -38.89
C PHE A 257 21.90 -31.13 -39.50
N ASN A 258 20.76 -30.69 -38.99
CA ASN A 258 19.48 -31.20 -39.44
C ASN A 258 18.73 -30.18 -40.29
N LYS A 259 19.03 -30.12 -41.59
CA LYS A 259 18.36 -29.28 -42.60
C LYS A 259 16.84 -29.58 -42.77
N LYS A 260 16.33 -30.66 -42.18
CA LYS A 260 14.92 -31.09 -42.29
C LYS A 260 14.10 -30.78 -41.02
N THR A 261 14.64 -30.06 -40.04
CA THR A 261 13.86 -29.70 -38.86
C THR A 261 12.78 -28.68 -39.24
N LYS A 262 11.53 -29.07 -39.06
CA LYS A 262 10.34 -28.26 -39.30
C LYS A 262 10.29 -26.97 -38.42
N HIS A 263 11.31 -26.71 -37.67
CA HIS A 263 11.41 -25.59 -36.74
C HIS A 263 12.04 -24.33 -37.35
N PHE A 264 12.66 -24.46 -38.54
CA PHE A 264 13.25 -23.33 -39.23
C PHE A 264 12.35 -22.92 -40.39
N ALA A 265 11.61 -21.85 -40.25
CA ALA A 265 11.01 -21.24 -41.43
C ALA A 265 12.12 -20.68 -42.31
N PRO A 266 12.19 -21.10 -43.61
CA PRO A 266 13.17 -20.53 -44.54
C PRO A 266 12.96 -19.03 -44.64
N LYS A 267 14.07 -18.28 -44.76
CA LYS A 267 14.02 -16.84 -44.98
C LYS A 267 13.34 -16.55 -46.31
N GLN A 268 12.38 -15.67 -46.30
CA GLN A 268 11.69 -15.22 -47.50
C GLN A 268 12.46 -14.09 -48.19
N GLU A 269 12.24 -13.88 -49.46
CA GLU A 269 12.81 -12.76 -50.21
C GLU A 269 12.33 -11.43 -49.59
N GLY A 270 13.27 -10.52 -49.31
CA GLY A 270 12.97 -9.26 -48.62
C GLY A 270 12.80 -9.32 -47.10
N GLU A 271 12.84 -10.51 -46.52
CA GLU A 271 12.71 -10.69 -45.08
C GLU A 271 13.97 -10.22 -44.31
N ILE A 272 13.78 -9.40 -43.31
CA ILE A 272 14.82 -8.95 -42.36
C ILE A 272 14.63 -9.69 -41.03
N ARG A 273 15.67 -10.36 -40.58
CA ARG A 273 15.71 -11.00 -39.26
C ARG A 273 16.71 -10.25 -38.35
N VAL A 274 16.21 -9.76 -37.24
CA VAL A 274 17.01 -9.03 -36.29
C VAL A 274 17.19 -9.90 -35.04
N ILE A 275 18.42 -10.07 -34.60
CA ILE A 275 18.75 -10.70 -33.32
C ILE A 275 19.15 -9.58 -32.38
N SER A 276 18.41 -9.42 -31.32
CA SER A 276 18.73 -8.53 -30.23
C SER A 276 19.26 -9.35 -29.05
N CYS A 277 20.27 -8.82 -28.38
CA CYS A 277 20.86 -9.42 -27.18
C CYS A 277 20.96 -8.37 -26.10
N ASP A 278 20.30 -8.62 -24.98
CA ASP A 278 20.45 -7.85 -23.75
C ASP A 278 21.23 -8.71 -22.76
N ILE A 279 22.43 -8.28 -22.40
CA ILE A 279 23.38 -9.08 -21.61
C ILE A 279 23.45 -8.52 -20.19
N ALA A 280 23.09 -9.34 -19.22
CA ALA A 280 23.37 -9.06 -17.82
C ALA A 280 24.85 -9.30 -17.51
N PHE A 281 25.57 -8.25 -17.09
CA PHE A 281 27.03 -8.31 -16.83
C PHE A 281 27.40 -8.76 -15.41
N VAL A 282 26.45 -8.84 -14.50
CA VAL A 282 26.70 -9.13 -13.07
C VAL A 282 25.78 -10.24 -12.59
N GLU A 283 26.35 -11.29 -12.03
CA GLU A 283 25.58 -12.33 -11.34
C GLU A 283 25.00 -11.81 -10.01
N GLY A 284 23.71 -12.04 -9.78
CA GLY A 284 23.06 -11.71 -8.51
C GLY A 284 21.55 -11.88 -8.57
N LYS A 285 20.93 -12.14 -7.40
CA LYS A 285 19.46 -12.34 -7.28
C LYS A 285 18.60 -11.11 -7.64
N LYS A 286 19.22 -9.97 -7.88
CA LYS A 286 18.55 -8.70 -8.24
C LYS A 286 18.84 -8.24 -9.67
N ASN A 287 19.58 -9.01 -10.44
CA ASN A 287 19.95 -8.64 -11.81
C ASN A 287 19.04 -9.35 -12.81
N ASP A 288 18.77 -8.66 -13.91
CA ASP A 288 18.01 -9.22 -15.01
C ASP A 288 18.79 -10.36 -15.69
N ASN A 289 18.05 -11.31 -16.24
CA ASN A 289 18.63 -12.39 -17.02
C ASN A 289 19.05 -11.86 -18.39
N SER A 290 20.13 -12.44 -18.96
CA SER A 290 20.45 -12.17 -20.35
C SER A 290 19.34 -12.68 -21.27
N ILE A 291 18.82 -11.80 -22.12
CA ILE A 291 17.71 -12.11 -23.01
C ILE A 291 18.19 -12.04 -24.46
N TYR A 292 17.88 -13.08 -25.21
CA TYR A 292 18.08 -13.12 -26.64
C TYR A 292 16.72 -13.12 -27.32
N SER A 293 16.43 -12.14 -28.14
CA SER A 293 15.21 -12.09 -28.94
C SER A 293 15.53 -12.12 -30.43
N CYS A 294 14.73 -12.88 -31.16
CA CYS A 294 14.79 -12.92 -32.62
C CYS A 294 13.48 -12.40 -33.15
N ILE A 295 13.53 -11.34 -33.96
CA ILE A 295 12.40 -10.71 -34.60
C ILE A 295 12.49 -10.99 -36.10
N ARG A 296 11.37 -11.38 -36.66
CA ARG A 296 11.20 -11.66 -38.10
C ARG A 296 10.36 -10.58 -38.75
#